data_28a93f8c9c7b8b49e17925a0ae3837d0
#
_entry.id   28a93f8c9c7b8b49e17925a0ae3837d0
#
_cell.length_a   1.000
_cell.length_b   1.000
_cell.length_c   1.000
_cell.angle_alpha   90.00
_cell.angle_beta   90.00
_cell.angle_gamma   90.00
#
_symmetry.space_group_name_H-M   'P 1'
#
loop_
_entity.id
_entity.type
_entity.pdbx_description
1 polymer ?
#
loop_
_entity_poly.entity_id
_entity_poly.type
_entity_poly.pdbx_seq_one_letter_code
_entity_poly.pdbx_strand_id
1 'polypeptide(L)'
;MNEMILGQIVATTEKINHCTNAKSSIQNVKNSCNSKKNEWQESFRTLDNNSDLCEVKKRDLFEGEMATALQEQVGDARSQIQTGISKADDLEQALSDQCQKLETEIEDLNQHLGYLYQQTTDD
;
A
#
# COMPACT_ATOMS: atom_id res chain seq x y z
N MET A 1 41.19 1.87 -18.82
CA MET A 1 39.76 1.63 -18.74
C MET A 1 39.05 2.54 -19.72
N ASN A 2 38.12 2.03 -20.48
CA ASN A 2 37.38 2.78 -21.49
C ASN A 2 36.44 3.79 -20.78
N GLU A 3 36.55 5.06 -21.12
CA GLU A 3 35.70 6.13 -20.54
C GLU A 3 34.22 5.89 -20.79
N MET A 4 33.85 5.31 -21.94
CA MET A 4 32.48 4.95 -22.26
C MET A 4 31.93 3.91 -21.26
N ILE A 5 32.72 2.89 -20.92
CA ILE A 5 32.32 1.87 -19.96
C ILE A 5 32.18 2.49 -18.56
N LEU A 6 33.10 3.36 -18.17
CA LEU A 6 33.00 4.08 -16.89
C LEU A 6 31.72 4.90 -16.81
N GLY A 7 31.40 5.62 -17.89
CA GLY A 7 30.15 6.39 -17.94
C GLY A 7 28.92 5.51 -17.83
N GLN A 8 28.92 4.33 -18.44
CA GLN A 8 27.83 3.37 -18.34
C GLN A 8 27.70 2.80 -16.93
N ILE A 9 28.82 2.54 -16.25
CA ILE A 9 28.84 2.08 -14.85
C ILE A 9 28.20 3.12 -13.95
N VAL A 10 28.61 4.38 -14.08
CA VAL A 10 28.04 5.48 -13.29
C VAL A 10 26.53 5.60 -13.53
N ALA A 11 26.10 5.61 -14.79
CA ALA A 11 24.68 5.73 -15.14
C ALA A 11 23.87 4.55 -14.60
N THR A 12 24.42 3.32 -14.70
CA THR A 12 23.74 2.13 -14.19
C THR A 12 23.62 2.16 -12.67
N THR A 13 24.68 2.60 -11.98
CA THR A 13 24.68 2.74 -10.52
C THR A 13 23.63 3.76 -10.07
N GLU A 14 23.52 4.88 -10.77
CA GLU A 14 22.50 5.90 -10.49
C GLU A 14 21.09 5.37 -10.67
N LYS A 15 20.85 4.56 -11.72
CA LYS A 15 19.55 3.92 -11.95
C LYS A 15 19.20 2.94 -10.82
N ILE A 16 20.18 2.15 -10.36
CA ILE A 16 19.99 1.22 -9.24
C ILE A 16 19.60 2.00 -7.99
N ASN A 17 20.30 3.09 -7.68
CA ASN A 17 20.01 3.92 -6.52
C ASN A 17 18.61 4.53 -6.63
N HIS A 18 18.24 4.99 -7.80
CA HIS A 18 16.92 5.55 -8.08
C HIS A 18 15.82 4.53 -7.81
N CYS A 19 15.98 3.32 -8.34
CA CYS A 19 15.02 2.23 -8.13
C CYS A 19 14.94 1.81 -6.67
N THR A 20 16.08 1.75 -5.98
CA THR A 20 16.15 1.40 -4.55
C THR A 20 15.42 2.44 -3.71
N ASN A 21 15.61 3.73 -4.00
CA ASN A 21 14.93 4.81 -3.29
C ASN A 21 13.42 4.80 -3.57
N ALA A 22 13.03 4.56 -4.82
CA ALA A 22 11.63 4.44 -5.20
C ALA A 22 10.95 3.27 -4.46
N LYS A 23 11.62 2.13 -4.40
CA LYS A 23 11.12 0.95 -3.67
C LYS A 23 10.93 1.26 -2.19
N SER A 24 11.89 1.93 -1.56
CA SER A 24 11.79 2.37 -0.15
C SER A 24 10.59 3.28 0.08
N SER A 25 10.39 4.24 -0.81
CA SER A 25 9.26 5.17 -0.74
C SER A 25 7.93 4.44 -0.87
N ILE A 26 7.84 3.47 -1.78
CA ILE A 26 6.64 2.65 -1.99
C ILE A 26 6.36 1.81 -0.74
N GLN A 27 7.39 1.22 -0.13
CA GLN A 27 7.22 0.45 1.11
C GLN A 27 6.72 1.31 2.25
N ASN A 28 7.18 2.56 2.35
CA ASN A 28 6.70 3.49 3.37
C ASN A 28 5.21 3.82 3.17
N VAL A 29 4.80 4.06 1.92
CA VAL A 29 3.38 4.30 1.59
C VAL A 29 2.56 3.05 1.90
N LYS A 30 3.08 1.87 1.57
CA LYS A 30 2.41 0.59 1.87
C LYS A 30 2.19 0.41 3.37
N ASN A 31 3.21 0.73 4.19
CA ASN A 31 3.11 0.66 5.64
C ASN A 31 2.06 1.64 6.18
N SER A 32 2.02 2.86 5.63
CA SER A 32 1.00 3.86 5.99
C SER A 32 -0.40 3.39 5.61
N CYS A 33 -0.54 2.80 4.44
CA CYS A 33 -1.80 2.23 3.96
C CYS A 33 -2.29 1.12 4.89
N ASN A 34 -1.38 0.23 5.30
CA ASN A 34 -1.70 -0.85 6.22
C ASN A 34 -2.14 -0.32 7.59
N SER A 35 -1.48 0.72 8.10
CA SER A 35 -1.86 1.35 9.37
C SER A 35 -3.26 1.96 9.28
N LYS A 36 -3.57 2.65 8.19
CA LYS A 36 -4.91 3.21 7.97
C LYS A 36 -5.97 2.13 7.84
N LYS A 37 -5.67 1.05 7.15
CA LYS A 37 -6.57 -0.09 7.04
C LYS A 37 -6.87 -0.67 8.41
N ASN A 38 -5.86 -0.83 9.27
CA ASN A 38 -6.04 -1.32 10.63
C ASN A 38 -6.91 -0.38 11.46
N GLU A 39 -6.73 0.93 11.33
CA GLU A 39 -7.59 1.92 12.01
C GLU A 39 -9.05 1.79 11.55
N TRP A 40 -9.28 1.60 10.25
CA TRP A 40 -10.62 1.43 9.69
C TRP A 40 -11.25 0.13 10.15
N GLN A 41 -10.48 -0.96 10.22
CA GLN A 41 -10.96 -2.23 10.74
C GLN A 41 -11.36 -2.14 12.20
N GLU A 42 -10.59 -1.39 13.00
CA GLU A 42 -10.92 -1.15 14.40
C GLU A 42 -12.18 -0.29 14.53
N SER A 43 -12.33 0.73 13.70
CA SER A 43 -13.55 1.56 13.66
C SER A 43 -14.77 0.74 13.28
N PHE A 44 -14.62 -0.17 12.33
CA PHE A 44 -15.68 -1.09 11.91
C PHE A 44 -16.09 -1.99 13.08
N ARG A 45 -15.11 -2.56 13.77
CA ARG A 45 -15.35 -3.44 14.92
C ARG A 45 -16.03 -2.69 16.06
N THR A 46 -15.57 -1.46 16.34
CA THR A 46 -16.16 -0.61 17.37
C THR A 46 -17.62 -0.31 17.05
N LEU A 47 -17.91 0.06 15.80
CA LEU A 47 -19.27 0.36 15.36
C LEU A 47 -20.16 -0.89 15.46
N ASP A 48 -19.63 -2.04 15.04
CA ASP A 48 -20.39 -3.29 14.99
C ASP A 48 -20.67 -3.84 16.40
N ASN A 49 -19.75 -3.62 17.35
CA ASN A 49 -19.83 -4.14 18.70
C ASN A 49 -20.29 -3.10 19.74
N ASN A 50 -20.67 -1.91 19.31
CA ASN A 50 -21.14 -0.88 20.24
C ASN A 50 -22.47 -1.33 20.86
N SER A 51 -22.45 -1.56 22.18
CA SER A 51 -23.59 -2.09 22.90
C SER A 51 -24.79 -1.13 22.89
N ASP A 52 -24.53 0.17 22.97
CA ASP A 52 -25.61 1.19 22.95
C ASP A 52 -26.33 1.20 21.62
N LEU A 53 -25.58 1.14 20.51
CA LEU A 53 -26.14 1.06 19.17
C LEU A 53 -26.93 -0.25 18.97
N CYS A 54 -26.36 -1.36 19.46
CA CYS A 54 -27.03 -2.66 19.40
C CYS A 54 -28.35 -2.66 20.19
N GLU A 55 -28.35 -2.03 21.36
CA GLU A 55 -29.56 -1.91 22.18
C GLU A 55 -30.62 -1.06 21.50
N VAL A 56 -30.24 0.07 20.93
CA VAL A 56 -31.17 0.93 20.17
C VAL A 56 -31.81 0.15 19.03
N LYS A 57 -31.02 -0.64 18.30
CA LYS A 57 -31.52 -1.46 17.20
C LYS A 57 -32.46 -2.57 17.67
N LYS A 58 -32.15 -3.21 18.80
CA LYS A 58 -32.88 -4.40 19.29
C LYS A 58 -34.15 -4.02 20.04
N ARG A 59 -34.10 -2.93 20.80
CA ARG A 59 -35.19 -2.55 21.71
C ARG A 59 -36.13 -1.51 21.16
N ASP A 60 -35.83 -1.03 19.96
CA ASP A 60 -36.66 -0.05 19.30
C ASP A 60 -36.90 1.17 20.20
N LEU A 61 -35.79 1.67 20.80
CA LEU A 61 -35.81 2.79 21.71
C LEU A 61 -36.30 4.09 21.07
N PHE A 62 -36.18 4.18 19.75
CA PHE A 62 -36.77 5.24 18.95
C PHE A 62 -37.90 4.63 18.14
N GLU A 63 -39.07 5.23 18.19
CA GLU A 63 -40.17 4.73 17.40
C GLU A 63 -40.16 5.29 15.97
N GLY A 64 -40.63 4.46 15.04
CA GLY A 64 -40.93 4.89 13.69
C GLY A 64 -39.72 5.37 12.90
N GLU A 65 -39.83 6.58 12.38
CA GLU A 65 -38.83 7.12 11.42
C GLU A 65 -37.45 7.31 12.03
N MET A 66 -37.36 7.60 13.33
CA MET A 66 -36.05 7.82 13.98
C MET A 66 -35.23 6.52 14.07
N ALA A 67 -35.89 5.41 14.41
CA ALA A 67 -35.23 4.11 14.46
C ALA A 67 -34.73 3.70 13.07
N THR A 68 -35.55 3.89 12.04
CA THR A 68 -35.17 3.62 10.65
C THR A 68 -34.02 4.48 10.21
N ALA A 69 -34.05 5.78 10.50
CA ALA A 69 -32.99 6.71 10.14
C ALA A 69 -31.66 6.31 10.81
N LEU A 70 -31.69 5.92 12.08
CA LEU A 70 -30.47 5.47 12.78
C LEU A 70 -29.92 4.22 12.16
N GLN A 71 -30.75 3.24 11.84
CA GLN A 71 -30.32 1.98 11.18
C GLN A 71 -29.69 2.26 9.84
N GLU A 72 -30.28 3.16 9.05
CA GLU A 72 -29.74 3.53 7.74
C GLU A 72 -28.37 4.21 7.88
N GLN A 73 -28.23 5.14 8.82
CA GLN A 73 -26.95 5.84 9.03
C GLN A 73 -25.85 4.90 9.48
N VAL A 74 -26.17 3.97 10.38
CA VAL A 74 -25.20 2.95 10.83
C VAL A 74 -24.82 2.04 9.66
N GLY A 75 -25.81 1.62 8.87
CA GLY A 75 -25.56 0.79 7.68
C GLY A 75 -24.68 1.50 6.67
N ASP A 76 -24.95 2.79 6.40
CA ASP A 76 -24.14 3.59 5.48
C ASP A 76 -22.69 3.74 5.99
N ALA A 77 -22.52 4.00 7.29
CA ALA A 77 -21.19 4.11 7.89
C ALA A 77 -20.41 2.80 7.75
N ARG A 78 -21.04 1.66 8.00
CA ARG A 78 -20.41 0.34 7.83
C ARG A 78 -20.01 0.12 6.38
N SER A 79 -20.87 0.43 5.44
CA SER A 79 -20.60 0.30 4.02
C SER A 79 -19.41 1.15 3.58
N GLN A 80 -19.34 2.39 4.06
CA GLN A 80 -18.23 3.29 3.75
C GLN A 80 -16.91 2.78 4.29
N ILE A 81 -16.90 2.25 5.52
CA ILE A 81 -15.70 1.68 6.12
C ILE A 81 -15.25 0.43 5.35
N GLN A 82 -16.17 -0.44 4.99
CA GLN A 82 -15.86 -1.64 4.19
C GLN A 82 -15.30 -1.29 2.83
N THR A 83 -15.88 -0.29 2.18
CA THR A 83 -15.39 0.20 0.88
C THR A 83 -13.96 0.75 1.04
N GLY A 84 -13.70 1.51 2.11
CA GLY A 84 -12.37 2.02 2.41
C GLY A 84 -11.34 0.91 2.61
N ILE A 85 -11.71 -0.13 3.36
CA ILE A 85 -10.84 -1.30 3.60
C ILE A 85 -10.54 -2.00 2.27
N SER A 86 -11.54 -2.22 1.42
CA SER A 86 -11.35 -2.86 0.11
C SER A 86 -10.42 -2.05 -0.79
N LYS A 87 -10.58 -0.73 -0.80
CA LYS A 87 -9.70 0.15 -1.58
C LYS A 87 -8.28 0.14 -1.04
N ALA A 88 -8.11 0.04 0.27
CA ALA A 88 -6.79 -0.08 0.90
C ALA A 88 -6.11 -1.40 0.51
N ASP A 89 -6.86 -2.50 0.46
CA ASP A 89 -6.34 -3.80 0.01
C ASP A 89 -5.90 -3.73 -1.45
N ASP A 90 -6.69 -3.11 -2.31
CA ASP A 90 -6.35 -2.94 -3.73
C ASP A 90 -5.08 -2.10 -3.90
N LEU A 91 -4.96 -1.03 -3.12
CA LEU A 91 -3.77 -0.18 -3.14
C LEU A 91 -2.54 -0.93 -2.64
N GLU A 92 -2.66 -1.70 -1.56
CA GLU A 92 -1.55 -2.53 -1.06
C GLU A 92 -1.07 -3.51 -2.12
N GLN A 93 -2.00 -4.14 -2.85
CA GLN A 93 -1.66 -5.08 -3.90
C GLN A 93 -0.93 -4.37 -5.05
N ALA A 94 -1.43 -3.21 -5.47
CA ALA A 94 -0.79 -2.42 -6.52
C ALA A 94 0.62 -1.98 -6.11
N LEU A 95 0.79 -1.58 -4.85
CA LEU A 95 2.11 -1.19 -4.33
C LEU A 95 3.06 -2.38 -4.25
N SER A 96 2.57 -3.55 -3.85
CA SER A 96 3.37 -4.78 -3.83
C SER A 96 3.83 -5.17 -5.24
N ASP A 97 2.93 -5.08 -6.22
CA ASP A 97 3.26 -5.37 -7.62
C ASP A 97 4.33 -4.41 -8.14
N GLN A 98 4.22 -3.13 -7.78
CA GLN A 98 5.21 -2.13 -8.18
C GLN A 98 6.57 -2.40 -7.53
N CYS A 99 6.58 -2.81 -6.26
CA CYS A 99 7.83 -3.20 -5.58
C CYS A 99 8.50 -4.38 -6.28
N GLN A 100 7.72 -5.38 -6.71
CA GLN A 100 8.26 -6.53 -7.44
C GLN A 100 8.89 -6.11 -8.77
N LYS A 101 8.24 -5.21 -9.49
CA LYS A 101 8.79 -4.67 -10.75
C LYS A 101 10.11 -3.95 -10.51
N LEU A 102 10.19 -3.17 -9.44
CA LEU A 102 11.43 -2.48 -9.08
C LEU A 102 12.53 -3.45 -8.66
N GLU A 103 12.19 -4.51 -7.93
CA GLU A 103 13.14 -5.56 -7.55
C GLU A 103 13.74 -6.23 -8.79
N THR A 104 12.89 -6.56 -9.77
CA THR A 104 13.32 -7.14 -11.04
C THR A 104 14.24 -6.19 -11.79
N GLU A 105 13.87 -4.92 -11.85
CA GLU A 105 14.67 -3.89 -12.50
C GLU A 105 16.05 -3.74 -11.83
N ILE A 106 16.08 -3.74 -10.50
CA ILE A 106 17.33 -3.67 -9.72
C ILE A 106 18.20 -4.89 -10.03
N GLU A 107 17.61 -6.07 -10.06
CA GLU A 107 18.34 -7.31 -10.37
C GLU A 107 18.94 -7.25 -11.76
N ASP A 108 18.15 -6.84 -12.76
CA ASP A 108 18.62 -6.71 -14.15
C ASP A 108 19.75 -5.68 -14.26
N LEU A 109 19.61 -4.56 -13.56
CA LEU A 109 20.65 -3.52 -13.55
C LEU A 109 21.92 -4.00 -12.86
N ASN A 110 21.81 -4.80 -11.80
CA ASN A 110 22.97 -5.37 -11.12
C ASN A 110 23.69 -6.37 -12.02
N GLN A 111 22.96 -7.18 -12.78
CA GLN A 111 23.55 -8.09 -13.74
C GLN A 111 24.29 -7.31 -14.83
N HIS A 112 23.67 -6.28 -15.34
CA HIS A 112 24.30 -5.42 -16.34
C HIS A 112 25.56 -4.73 -15.78
N LEU A 113 25.48 -4.26 -14.54
CA LEU A 113 26.63 -3.66 -13.85
C LEU A 113 27.78 -4.66 -13.73
N GLY A 114 27.47 -5.91 -13.36
CA GLY A 114 28.48 -6.98 -13.31
C GLY A 114 29.14 -7.21 -14.66
N TYR A 115 28.35 -7.21 -15.72
CA TYR A 115 28.86 -7.34 -17.09
C TYR A 115 29.81 -6.19 -17.45
N LEU A 116 29.44 -4.96 -17.10
CA LEU A 116 30.27 -3.78 -17.36
C LEU A 116 31.61 -3.85 -16.60
N TYR A 117 31.58 -4.26 -15.35
CA TYR A 117 32.82 -4.46 -14.57
C TYR A 117 33.72 -5.55 -15.18
N GLN A 118 33.11 -6.62 -15.65
CA GLN A 118 33.86 -7.68 -16.32
C GLN A 118 34.55 -7.16 -17.58
N GLN A 119 33.90 -6.28 -18.33
CA GLN A 119 34.53 -5.67 -19.51
C GLN A 119 35.73 -4.80 -19.14
N THR A 120 35.74 -4.19 -17.98
CA THR A 120 36.89 -3.37 -17.55
C THR A 120 38.10 -4.23 -17.19
N THR A 121 37.90 -5.46 -16.71
CA THR A 121 39.00 -6.35 -16.36
C THR A 121 39.59 -7.05 -17.58
N ASP A 122 38.87 -7.16 -18.69
CA ASP A 122 39.32 -7.78 -19.93
C ASP A 122 40.19 -6.82 -20.76
N ASP A 123 40.27 -5.57 -20.42
CA ASP A 123 41.18 -4.62 -21.01
C ASP A 123 42.54 -4.67 -20.30
#